data_e0be70933770368b4f0ae0e47977b638
#
_entry.id   e0be70933770368b4f0ae0e47977b638
#
_cell.length_a   1.000
_cell.length_b   1.000
_cell.length_c   1.000
_cell.angle_alpha   90.00
_cell.angle_beta   90.00
_cell.angle_gamma   90.00
#
_symmetry.space_group_name_H-M   'P 1'
#
loop_
_entity.id
_entity.type
_entity.pdbx_description
1 polymer ?
#
loop_
_entity_poly.entity_id
_entity_poly.type
_entity_poly.pdbx_seq_one_letter_code
_entity_poly.pdbx_strand_id
1 'polypeptide(L)'
;LKNTKTGWPVLTVQFDSGAVSREKIENVIGEIEDPAGHKYKVHHGPLLANAPILDEEEEAIAILGDTAEVFPNMKNPITDKAASASRGGKLFVNNCAKCHGLSGNGYGTVALSFTTWPRQLWVWNNTGEETDGYLFWFITNGRSDMPPFGLILSENNRWDLINYIKTIKNPGE
;
A
#
# COMPACT_ATOMS: atom_id res chain seq x y z
N LEU A 1 2.61 7.17 14.52
CA LEU A 1 3.74 6.24 14.65
C LEU A 1 3.24 4.84 14.42
N LYS A 2 3.82 4.09 13.48
CA LYS A 2 3.41 2.71 13.17
C LYS A 2 4.62 1.77 13.15
N ASN A 3 4.36 0.54 13.61
CA ASN A 3 5.37 -0.49 13.67
C ASN A 3 5.73 -1.04 12.29
N THR A 4 7.01 -1.15 12.05
CA THR A 4 7.56 -2.02 11.01
C THR A 4 7.51 -3.48 11.50
N LYS A 5 7.86 -4.47 10.69
CA LYS A 5 8.03 -5.88 11.12
C LYS A 5 8.98 -6.04 12.33
N THR A 6 9.84 -5.05 12.56
CA THR A 6 10.75 -5.01 13.71
C THR A 6 10.07 -4.50 14.99
N GLY A 7 8.80 -4.11 14.94
CA GLY A 7 8.10 -3.50 16.07
C GLY A 7 8.43 -2.04 16.33
N TRP A 8 9.27 -1.42 15.48
CA TRP A 8 9.68 -0.03 15.66
C TRP A 8 8.69 0.94 15.01
N PRO A 9 8.32 2.03 15.71
CA PRO A 9 7.51 3.08 15.11
C PRO A 9 8.28 3.80 13.99
N VAL A 10 7.58 4.13 12.91
CA VAL A 10 8.14 4.92 11.79
C VAL A 10 7.60 6.34 11.87
N LEU A 11 8.51 7.32 11.89
CA LEU A 11 8.21 8.73 11.81
C LEU A 11 8.62 9.26 10.44
N THR A 12 7.69 9.83 9.69
CA THR A 12 8.00 10.56 8.47
C THR A 12 8.19 12.03 8.78
N VAL A 13 9.34 12.56 8.43
CA VAL A 13 9.67 13.98 8.61
C VAL A 13 9.71 14.65 7.26
N GLN A 14 8.87 15.67 7.08
CA GLN A 14 8.92 16.57 5.93
C GLN A 14 9.59 17.87 6.37
N PHE A 15 10.54 18.36 5.59
CA PHE A 15 11.30 19.56 5.91
C PHE A 15 11.64 20.38 4.68
N ASP A 16 11.84 21.68 4.89
CA ASP A 16 12.36 22.59 3.87
C ASP A 16 13.90 22.48 3.81
N SER A 17 14.42 21.90 2.74
CA SER A 17 15.86 21.73 2.53
C SER A 17 16.63 23.05 2.35
N GLY A 18 15.94 24.16 2.09
CA GLY A 18 16.53 25.50 2.08
C GLY A 18 16.69 26.11 3.49
N ALA A 19 15.86 25.66 4.45
CA ALA A 19 15.86 26.17 5.82
C ALA A 19 16.74 25.35 6.76
N VAL A 20 16.85 24.03 6.55
CA VAL A 20 17.63 23.14 7.44
C VAL A 20 18.28 22.01 6.64
N SER A 21 19.53 21.67 6.97
CA SER A 21 20.20 20.55 6.31
C SER A 21 19.66 19.20 6.78
N ARG A 22 19.67 18.23 5.87
CA ARG A 22 19.30 16.84 6.17
C ARG A 22 20.09 16.28 7.36
N GLU A 23 21.41 16.48 7.37
CA GLU A 23 22.32 16.02 8.43
C GLU A 23 21.89 16.54 9.83
N LYS A 24 21.49 17.80 9.89
CA LYS A 24 21.02 18.40 11.15
C LYS A 24 19.72 17.74 11.64
N ILE A 25 18.82 17.40 10.74
CA ILE A 25 17.57 16.69 11.08
C ILE A 25 17.90 15.28 11.56
N GLU A 26 18.77 14.58 10.86
CA GLU A 26 19.17 13.21 11.21
C GLU A 26 19.81 13.14 12.59
N ASN A 27 20.66 14.08 12.93
CA ASN A 27 21.27 14.18 14.25
C ASN A 27 20.21 14.40 15.34
N VAL A 28 19.26 15.31 15.12
CA VAL A 28 18.16 15.56 16.08
C VAL A 28 17.28 14.33 16.26
N ILE A 29 16.95 13.65 15.16
CA ILE A 29 16.14 12.43 15.22
C ILE A 29 16.84 11.31 15.97
N GLY A 30 18.15 11.15 15.78
CA GLY A 30 18.97 10.15 16.48
C GLY A 30 19.04 10.33 17.99
N GLU A 31 18.74 11.54 18.51
CA GLU A 31 18.67 11.83 19.94
C GLU A 31 17.29 11.59 20.54
N ILE A 32 16.26 11.38 19.72
CA ILE A 32 14.89 11.15 20.21
C ILE A 32 14.73 9.69 20.64
N GLU A 33 14.16 9.50 21.82
CA GLU A 33 13.82 8.19 22.36
C GLU A 33 12.30 8.02 22.43
N ASP A 34 11.82 6.80 22.19
CA ASP A 34 10.43 6.45 22.45
C ASP A 34 10.19 6.26 23.96
N PRO A 35 8.94 6.13 24.43
CA PRO A 35 8.63 5.92 25.84
C PRO A 35 9.25 4.64 26.45
N ALA A 36 9.73 3.72 25.62
CA ALA A 36 10.42 2.50 26.04
C ALA A 36 11.96 2.65 26.03
N GLY A 37 12.48 3.84 25.72
CA GLY A 37 13.92 4.13 25.72
C GLY A 37 14.67 3.73 24.45
N HIS A 38 13.95 3.45 23.35
CA HIS A 38 14.59 3.13 22.08
C HIS A 38 14.87 4.40 21.27
N LYS A 39 16.09 4.53 20.77
CA LYS A 39 16.47 5.65 19.89
C LYS A 39 15.99 5.43 18.47
N TYR A 40 15.52 6.50 17.83
CA TYR A 40 15.18 6.48 16.43
C TYR A 40 16.43 6.37 15.56
N LYS A 41 16.36 5.53 14.52
CA LYS A 41 17.41 5.44 13.49
C LYS A 41 16.88 6.06 12.22
N VAL A 42 17.68 6.97 11.65
CA VAL A 42 17.35 7.54 10.35
C VAL A 42 17.68 6.52 9.26
N HIS A 43 16.69 6.22 8.43
CA HIS A 43 16.84 5.32 7.31
C HIS A 43 17.13 6.11 6.04
N HIS A 44 18.27 5.85 5.39
CA HIS A 44 18.64 6.45 4.11
C HIS A 44 18.16 5.57 2.96
N GLY A 45 17.10 5.96 2.33
CA GLY A 45 16.55 5.24 1.19
C GLY A 45 15.05 5.48 1.08
N PRO A 46 14.41 5.04 0.02
CA PRO A 46 12.97 5.03 0.00
C PRO A 46 12.54 4.23 1.22
N LEU A 47 11.72 4.82 2.10
CA LEU A 47 11.13 4.17 3.29
C LEU A 47 10.50 2.81 2.98
N LEU A 48 10.49 2.46 1.75
CA LEU A 48 9.79 1.39 1.07
C LEU A 48 10.66 0.20 0.70
N ALA A 49 11.97 0.41 0.61
CA ALA A 49 12.90 -0.69 0.30
C ALA A 49 13.01 -1.71 1.45
N ASN A 50 12.52 -1.35 2.65
CA ASN A 50 12.58 -2.20 3.85
C ASN A 50 11.24 -2.30 4.59
N ALA A 51 10.12 -1.83 4.04
CA ALA A 51 8.86 -2.41 4.44
C ALA A 51 9.02 -3.91 4.16
N PRO A 52 8.92 -4.80 5.17
CA PRO A 52 9.05 -6.21 4.91
C PRO A 52 7.98 -6.55 3.89
N ILE A 53 8.42 -6.83 2.69
CA ILE A 53 7.65 -7.62 1.76
C ILE A 53 7.52 -8.94 2.50
N LEU A 54 6.37 -9.18 3.12
CA LEU A 54 5.97 -10.54 3.44
C LEU A 54 6.04 -11.23 2.09
N ASP A 55 6.67 -12.37 2.06
CA ASP A 55 6.61 -13.21 0.89
C ASP A 55 5.14 -13.22 0.46
N GLU A 56 4.84 -12.75 -0.75
CA GLU A 56 3.47 -12.51 -1.18
C GLU A 56 2.65 -13.79 -1.11
N GLU A 57 3.33 -14.92 -1.25
CA GLU A 57 2.78 -16.25 -1.12
C GLU A 57 2.46 -16.60 0.34
N GLU A 58 3.36 -16.32 1.29
CA GLU A 58 3.11 -16.55 2.72
C GLU A 58 1.99 -15.65 3.26
N GLU A 59 1.91 -14.41 2.80
CA GLU A 59 0.83 -13.50 3.18
C GLU A 59 -0.50 -13.93 2.56
N ALA A 60 -0.51 -14.36 1.30
CA ALA A 60 -1.69 -14.87 0.64
C ALA A 60 -2.21 -16.13 1.34
N ILE A 61 -1.34 -17.09 1.66
CA ILE A 61 -1.68 -18.33 2.36
C ILE A 61 -2.19 -18.04 3.78
N ALA A 62 -1.53 -17.15 4.52
CA ALA A 62 -1.96 -16.78 5.88
C ALA A 62 -3.32 -16.10 5.91
N ILE A 63 -3.72 -15.41 4.83
CA ILE A 63 -4.97 -14.67 4.72
C ILE A 63 -6.10 -15.53 4.17
N LEU A 64 -5.80 -16.33 3.16
CA LEU A 64 -6.81 -17.00 2.35
C LEU A 64 -7.09 -18.41 2.85
N GLY A 65 -6.15 -19.04 3.60
CA GLY A 65 -6.28 -20.42 4.02
C GLY A 65 -6.67 -21.32 2.83
N ASP A 66 -7.60 -22.24 3.05
CA ASP A 66 -8.11 -23.15 2.01
C ASP A 66 -8.86 -22.42 0.87
N THR A 67 -9.15 -21.13 1.02
CA THR A 67 -9.79 -20.32 -0.03
C THR A 67 -8.79 -19.79 -1.07
N ALA A 68 -7.49 -19.95 -0.85
CA ALA A 68 -6.45 -19.56 -1.80
C ALA A 68 -6.62 -20.24 -3.18
N GLU A 69 -7.24 -21.42 -3.22
CA GLU A 69 -7.54 -22.12 -4.47
C GLU A 69 -8.63 -21.45 -5.32
N VAL A 70 -9.46 -20.58 -4.72
CA VAL A 70 -10.60 -19.97 -5.42
C VAL A 70 -10.19 -18.75 -6.23
N PHE A 71 -9.19 -17.99 -5.76
CA PHE A 71 -8.83 -16.68 -6.34
C PHE A 71 -7.90 -16.76 -7.56
N PRO A 72 -6.96 -17.70 -7.66
CA PRO A 72 -6.14 -17.86 -8.87
C PRO A 72 -6.98 -18.09 -10.13
N ASN A 73 -8.21 -18.59 -9.97
CA ASN A 73 -9.11 -18.88 -11.09
C ASN A 73 -10.01 -17.70 -11.50
N MET A 74 -10.04 -16.60 -10.73
CA MET A 74 -10.78 -15.40 -11.11
C MET A 74 -9.99 -14.59 -12.12
N LYS A 75 -10.41 -14.65 -13.38
CA LYS A 75 -9.80 -13.87 -14.46
C LYS A 75 -10.50 -12.53 -14.64
N ASN A 76 -9.70 -11.51 -14.87
CA ASN A 76 -10.19 -10.19 -15.18
C ASN A 76 -10.89 -10.18 -16.56
N PRO A 77 -12.21 -9.93 -16.62
CA PRO A 77 -12.97 -10.03 -17.87
C PRO A 77 -12.76 -8.84 -18.81
N ILE A 78 -12.08 -7.77 -18.35
CA ILE A 78 -11.94 -6.54 -19.13
C ILE A 78 -10.78 -6.68 -20.12
N THR A 79 -11.08 -6.55 -21.40
CA THR A 79 -10.11 -6.67 -22.49
C THR A 79 -9.36 -5.37 -22.76
N ASP A 80 -10.05 -4.21 -22.73
CA ASP A 80 -9.41 -2.89 -22.89
C ASP A 80 -8.85 -2.40 -21.54
N LYS A 81 -7.65 -2.88 -21.23
CA LYS A 81 -6.97 -2.56 -19.96
C LYS A 81 -6.64 -1.07 -19.83
N ALA A 82 -6.33 -0.36 -20.93
CA ALA A 82 -5.95 1.05 -20.90
C ALA A 82 -7.16 1.94 -20.56
N ALA A 83 -8.29 1.76 -21.23
CA ALA A 83 -9.51 2.50 -20.90
C ALA A 83 -10.01 2.16 -19.48
N SER A 84 -9.91 0.90 -19.09
CA SER A 84 -10.26 0.43 -17.75
C SER A 84 -9.38 1.11 -16.67
N ALA A 85 -8.07 1.12 -16.85
CA ALA A 85 -7.16 1.78 -15.91
C ALA A 85 -7.45 3.29 -15.80
N SER A 86 -7.80 3.95 -16.89
CA SER A 86 -8.21 5.36 -16.86
C SER A 86 -9.46 5.61 -16.00
N ARG A 87 -10.47 4.72 -16.07
CA ARG A 87 -11.65 4.78 -15.19
C ARG A 87 -11.28 4.45 -13.75
N GLY A 88 -10.45 3.40 -13.57
CA GLY A 88 -9.96 2.96 -12.28
C GLY A 88 -9.19 4.05 -11.53
N GLY A 89 -8.40 4.86 -12.23
CA GLY A 89 -7.69 5.99 -11.63
C GLY A 89 -8.62 7.01 -10.96
N LYS A 90 -9.76 7.30 -11.59
CA LYS A 90 -10.79 8.20 -11.00
C LYS A 90 -11.42 7.57 -9.74
N LEU A 91 -11.72 6.28 -9.82
CA LEU A 91 -12.26 5.53 -8.67
C LEU A 91 -11.25 5.46 -7.52
N PHE A 92 -9.98 5.28 -7.85
CA PHE A 92 -8.89 5.23 -6.89
C PHE A 92 -8.75 6.52 -6.10
N VAL A 93 -8.72 7.66 -6.78
CA VAL A 93 -8.65 8.98 -6.12
C VAL A 93 -9.80 9.17 -5.13
N ASN A 94 -11.01 8.79 -5.52
CA ASN A 94 -12.20 9.00 -4.71
C ASN A 94 -12.35 8.04 -3.53
N ASN A 95 -11.87 6.80 -3.65
CA ASN A 95 -12.16 5.74 -2.68
C ASN A 95 -10.93 5.22 -1.94
N CYS A 96 -9.76 5.22 -2.57
CA CYS A 96 -8.57 4.50 -2.09
C CYS A 96 -7.45 5.44 -1.63
N ALA A 97 -7.26 6.58 -2.33
CA ALA A 97 -6.12 7.46 -2.13
C ALA A 97 -6.02 8.06 -0.73
N LYS A 98 -7.13 8.25 -0.02
CA LYS A 98 -7.14 8.75 1.36
C LYS A 98 -6.36 7.83 2.32
N CYS A 99 -6.31 6.53 2.02
CA CYS A 99 -5.56 5.54 2.79
C CYS A 99 -4.24 5.17 2.12
N HIS A 100 -4.28 4.86 0.82
CA HIS A 100 -3.13 4.36 0.08
C HIS A 100 -2.21 5.45 -0.49
N GLY A 101 -2.59 6.74 -0.38
CA GLY A 101 -1.87 7.85 -1.02
C GLY A 101 -2.19 7.98 -2.50
N LEU A 102 -2.05 9.18 -3.07
CA LEU A 102 -2.33 9.43 -4.49
C LEU A 102 -1.42 8.62 -5.44
N SER A 103 -0.20 8.34 -5.02
CA SER A 103 0.77 7.52 -5.75
C SER A 103 0.73 6.03 -5.34
N GLY A 104 -0.21 5.61 -4.52
CA GLY A 104 -0.26 4.23 -4.03
C GLY A 104 0.85 3.86 -3.04
N ASN A 105 1.48 4.85 -2.41
CA ASN A 105 2.64 4.66 -1.53
C ASN A 105 2.29 4.27 -0.08
N GLY A 106 1.01 4.08 0.24
CA GLY A 106 0.55 3.77 1.59
C GLY A 106 0.47 4.98 2.53
N TYR A 107 0.83 6.19 2.08
CA TYR A 107 0.86 7.41 2.89
C TYR A 107 -0.33 8.34 2.61
N GLY A 108 -1.53 7.78 2.64
CA GLY A 108 -2.75 8.58 2.54
C GLY A 108 -2.99 9.42 3.79
N THR A 109 -3.84 10.43 3.67
CA THR A 109 -4.10 11.42 4.73
C THR A 109 -4.60 10.81 6.05
N VAL A 110 -5.22 9.63 5.99
CA VAL A 110 -5.73 8.92 7.18
C VAL A 110 -4.90 7.68 7.54
N ALA A 111 -3.80 7.41 6.82
CA ALA A 111 -2.99 6.21 7.04
C ALA A 111 -2.46 6.07 8.48
N LEU A 112 -2.13 7.20 9.12
CA LEU A 112 -1.64 7.23 10.50
C LEU A 112 -2.67 6.80 11.56
N SER A 113 -3.96 6.77 11.19
CA SER A 113 -5.04 6.39 12.11
C SER A 113 -5.24 4.87 12.20
N PHE A 114 -4.59 4.09 11.34
CA PHE A 114 -4.79 2.65 11.23
C PHE A 114 -3.79 1.86 12.08
N THR A 115 -4.20 0.72 12.56
CA THR A 115 -3.33 -0.25 13.23
C THR A 115 -2.42 -0.96 12.25
N THR A 116 -2.91 -1.23 11.04
CA THR A 116 -2.15 -1.83 9.95
C THR A 116 -1.89 -0.80 8.87
N TRP A 117 -0.62 -0.63 8.49
CA TRP A 117 -0.25 0.33 7.44
C TRP A 117 -0.85 -0.07 6.10
N PRO A 118 -1.48 0.87 5.35
CA PRO A 118 -1.96 0.58 4.01
C PRO A 118 -0.81 0.11 3.11
N ARG A 119 -1.03 -0.99 2.38
CA ARG A 119 0.00 -1.56 1.51
C ARG A 119 0.38 -0.58 0.40
N GLN A 120 1.64 -0.61 0.03
CA GLN A 120 2.17 0.07 -1.16
C GLN A 120 1.71 -0.69 -2.40
N LEU A 121 1.05 0.00 -3.31
CA LEU A 121 0.35 -0.66 -4.40
C LEU A 121 1.20 -0.89 -5.64
N TRP A 122 2.38 -0.26 -5.77
CA TRP A 122 3.27 -0.54 -6.89
C TRP A 122 3.86 -1.97 -6.88
N VAL A 123 3.81 -2.68 -5.76
CA VAL A 123 4.20 -4.09 -5.69
C VAL A 123 3.40 -4.95 -6.67
N TRP A 124 2.23 -4.49 -7.09
CA TRP A 124 1.38 -5.15 -8.06
C TRP A 124 1.65 -4.72 -9.51
N ASN A 125 2.54 -3.73 -9.72
CA ASN A 125 2.92 -3.33 -11.07
C ASN A 125 3.67 -4.48 -11.76
N ASN A 126 3.30 -4.74 -12.99
CA ASN A 126 3.89 -5.81 -13.80
C ASN A 126 3.66 -7.25 -13.29
N THR A 127 2.81 -7.45 -12.29
CA THR A 127 2.36 -8.81 -11.94
C THR A 127 1.43 -9.35 -13.03
N GLY A 128 1.45 -10.67 -13.22
CA GLY A 128 0.59 -11.33 -14.19
C GLY A 128 -0.90 -11.34 -13.81
N GLU A 129 -1.72 -11.94 -14.67
CA GLU A 129 -3.18 -12.02 -14.45
C GLU A 129 -3.54 -12.95 -13.26
N GLU A 130 -2.61 -13.78 -12.81
CA GLU A 130 -2.77 -14.66 -11.65
C GLU A 130 -3.05 -13.89 -10.36
N THR A 131 -2.61 -12.64 -10.25
CA THR A 131 -2.86 -11.78 -9.08
C THR A 131 -4.20 -11.05 -9.13
N ASP A 132 -4.88 -11.03 -10.27
CA ASP A 132 -6.11 -10.25 -10.46
C ASP A 132 -7.25 -10.72 -9.53
N GLY A 133 -7.41 -12.03 -9.39
CA GLY A 133 -8.42 -12.61 -8.48
C GLY A 133 -8.17 -12.28 -7.02
N TYR A 134 -6.92 -12.30 -6.60
CA TYR A 134 -6.50 -11.92 -5.26
C TYR A 134 -6.85 -10.45 -4.97
N LEU A 135 -6.47 -9.53 -5.85
CA LEU A 135 -6.79 -8.11 -5.70
C LEU A 135 -8.30 -7.86 -5.71
N PHE A 136 -9.05 -8.58 -6.56
CA PHE A 136 -10.49 -8.48 -6.62
C PHE A 136 -11.15 -8.87 -5.30
N TRP A 137 -10.69 -9.97 -4.69
CA TRP A 137 -11.20 -10.41 -3.40
C TRP A 137 -10.94 -9.36 -2.31
N PHE A 138 -9.71 -8.83 -2.22
CA PHE A 138 -9.36 -7.83 -1.22
C PHE A 138 -10.17 -6.55 -1.34
N ILE A 139 -10.35 -6.05 -2.56
CA ILE A 139 -11.18 -4.87 -2.80
C ILE A 139 -12.63 -5.18 -2.44
N THR A 140 -13.10 -6.39 -2.72
CA THR A 140 -14.48 -6.78 -2.44
C THR A 140 -14.77 -6.88 -0.96
N ASN A 141 -13.92 -7.60 -0.22
CA ASN A 141 -14.19 -8.00 1.16
C ASN A 141 -13.53 -7.11 2.20
N GLY A 142 -12.51 -6.35 1.81
CA GLY A 142 -11.67 -5.60 2.73
C GLY A 142 -10.85 -6.51 3.65
N ARG A 143 -10.06 -5.91 4.52
CA ARG A 143 -9.32 -6.61 5.56
C ARG A 143 -8.81 -5.63 6.60
N SER A 144 -8.88 -6.02 7.90
CA SER A 144 -8.43 -5.16 9.00
C SER A 144 -9.05 -3.76 8.90
N ASP A 145 -8.22 -2.73 8.74
CA ASP A 145 -8.67 -1.33 8.60
C ASP A 145 -9.16 -0.99 7.18
N MET A 146 -8.96 -1.86 6.19
CA MET A 146 -9.46 -1.67 4.82
C MET A 146 -10.93 -2.08 4.73
N PRO A 147 -11.85 -1.15 4.43
CA PRO A 147 -13.27 -1.48 4.34
C PRO A 147 -13.60 -2.33 3.10
N PRO A 148 -14.69 -3.12 3.14
CA PRO A 148 -15.18 -3.84 1.98
C PRO A 148 -15.82 -2.88 0.96
N PHE A 149 -15.44 -3.00 -0.30
CA PHE A 149 -16.01 -2.21 -1.39
C PHE A 149 -17.03 -2.99 -2.25
N GLY A 150 -17.29 -4.25 -1.92
CA GLY A 150 -18.22 -5.10 -2.68
C GLY A 150 -19.64 -4.57 -2.78
N LEU A 151 -20.12 -3.84 -1.76
CA LEU A 151 -21.44 -3.21 -1.74
C LEU A 151 -21.45 -1.77 -2.27
N ILE A 152 -20.28 -1.16 -2.41
CA ILE A 152 -20.12 0.26 -2.78
C ILE A 152 -19.80 0.39 -4.27
N LEU A 153 -18.96 -0.51 -4.79
CA LEU A 153 -18.48 -0.50 -6.17
C LEU A 153 -19.04 -1.70 -6.94
N SER A 154 -19.51 -1.45 -8.16
CA SER A 154 -19.87 -2.53 -9.06
C SER A 154 -18.68 -3.46 -9.35
N GLU A 155 -18.95 -4.67 -9.83
CA GLU A 155 -17.94 -5.61 -10.24
C GLU A 155 -16.98 -5.00 -11.27
N ASN A 156 -17.51 -4.36 -12.30
CA ASN A 156 -16.68 -3.69 -13.33
C ASN A 156 -15.81 -2.59 -12.73
N ASN A 157 -16.32 -1.81 -11.77
CA ASN A 157 -15.54 -0.76 -11.11
C ASN A 157 -14.37 -1.34 -10.31
N ARG A 158 -14.54 -2.50 -9.69
CA ARG A 158 -13.46 -3.20 -8.98
C ARG A 158 -12.39 -3.72 -9.94
N TRP A 159 -12.79 -4.25 -11.10
CA TRP A 159 -11.86 -4.61 -12.17
C TRP A 159 -11.13 -3.41 -12.77
N ASP A 160 -11.82 -2.28 -12.93
CA ASP A 160 -11.19 -1.02 -13.35
C ASP A 160 -10.12 -0.57 -12.35
N LEU A 161 -10.38 -0.68 -11.05
CA LEU A 161 -9.41 -0.39 -9.99
C LEU A 161 -8.17 -1.29 -10.08
N ILE A 162 -8.35 -2.58 -10.30
CA ILE A 162 -7.23 -3.52 -10.45
C ILE A 162 -6.36 -3.15 -11.63
N ASN A 163 -6.98 -2.88 -12.78
CA ASN A 163 -6.23 -2.46 -13.96
C ASN A 163 -5.44 -1.16 -13.72
N TYR A 164 -5.99 -0.22 -12.93
CA TYR A 164 -5.26 0.98 -12.53
C TYR A 164 -4.13 0.68 -11.55
N ILE A 165 -4.38 -0.11 -10.50
CA ILE A 165 -3.37 -0.47 -9.48
C ILE A 165 -2.14 -1.09 -10.15
N LYS A 166 -2.33 -1.94 -11.14
CA LYS A 166 -1.24 -2.56 -11.91
C LYS A 166 -0.47 -1.58 -12.81
N THR A 167 -0.91 -0.32 -12.93
CA THR A 167 -0.15 0.75 -13.60
C THR A 167 0.65 1.63 -12.64
N ILE A 168 0.45 1.49 -11.34
CA ILE A 168 1.13 2.31 -10.33
C ILE A 168 2.61 1.92 -10.30
N LYS A 169 3.48 2.90 -10.53
CA LYS A 169 4.94 2.70 -10.54
C LYS A 169 5.55 3.01 -9.18
N ASN A 170 6.62 2.32 -8.86
CA ASN A 170 7.45 2.66 -7.73
C ASN A 170 8.06 4.05 -7.94
N PRO A 171 7.84 5.03 -7.05
CA PRO A 171 8.40 6.37 -7.19
C PRO A 171 9.93 6.43 -7.08
N GLY A 172 10.59 5.33 -6.74
CA GLY A 172 12.04 5.18 -6.70
C GLY A 172 12.67 4.62 -7.97
N GLU A 173 11.85 4.27 -8.98
CA GLU A 173 12.26 3.87 -10.32
C GLU A 173 12.00 5.02 -11.29
#